data_0e99b5af6898eca7be73424b0f083f15
#
_entry.id   0e99b5af6898eca7be73424b0f083f15
#
_cell.length_a   1.000
_cell.length_b   1.000
_cell.length_c   1.000
_cell.angle_alpha   90.00
_cell.angle_beta   90.00
_cell.angle_gamma   90.00
#
_symmetry.space_group_name_H-M   'P 1'
#
loop_
_entity.id
_entity.type
_entity.pdbx_description
1 polymer ?
#
loop_
_entity_poly.entity_id
_entity_poly.type
_entity_poly.pdbx_seq_one_letter_code
_entity_poly.pdbx_strand_id
1 'polypeptide(L)'
;PAITSKPNAKPLEKISKSIEYKNVCFEYVPGKPVLKNVSLNVKVGQTIAFVGNSGGGKTTMVNLLPRFYDVTSGSVCIDGVDVRDLELDSLRDKIAIVFQDNFLFAGTIRENILLGKEDATPEEIDRAVKSACLEEFIASLDKGLDTEIGERGVLLSGGQKQRIAIARAFIKNAPIVILDEATSALDNKSVFIIAHRLSTVRNADKIVVVNYGELVEMGSHDELMQKEDSVYRSLYRTQLK
;
A
#
# COMPACT_ATOMS: atom_id res chain seq x y z
N PRO A 1 -19.13 5.82 13.24
CA PRO A 1 -18.66 7.19 13.48
C PRO A 1 -17.40 7.44 12.64
N ALA A 2 -17.30 8.63 12.04
CA ALA A 2 -16.12 9.01 11.30
C ALA A 2 -14.94 9.15 12.26
N ILE A 3 -13.78 8.57 11.88
CA ILE A 3 -12.55 8.72 12.65
C ILE A 3 -12.06 10.16 12.48
N THR A 4 -11.74 10.82 13.58
CA THR A 4 -11.23 12.18 13.62
C THR A 4 -9.95 12.25 14.44
N SER A 5 -9.17 13.29 14.24
CA SER A 5 -8.00 13.57 15.09
C SER A 5 -8.44 13.90 16.51
N LYS A 6 -7.66 13.45 17.49
CA LYS A 6 -7.85 13.86 18.90
C LYS A 6 -7.52 15.36 19.05
N PRO A 7 -8.10 16.06 20.05
CA PRO A 7 -7.80 17.49 20.28
C PRO A 7 -6.32 17.81 20.47
N ASN A 8 -5.55 16.86 21.03
CA ASN A 8 -4.12 17.00 21.31
C ASN A 8 -3.25 16.12 20.38
N ALA A 9 -3.78 15.75 19.21
CA ALA A 9 -3.04 14.97 18.22
C ALA A 9 -1.80 15.74 17.75
N LYS A 10 -0.72 15.00 17.52
CA LYS A 10 0.56 15.57 17.08
C LYS A 10 0.69 15.46 15.58
N PRO A 11 1.24 16.46 14.88
CA PRO A 11 1.56 16.31 13.45
C PRO A 11 2.68 15.29 13.25
N LEU A 12 2.58 14.50 12.17
CA LEU A 12 3.64 13.61 11.74
C LEU A 12 4.54 14.33 10.74
N GLU A 13 5.63 14.92 11.22
CA GLU A 13 6.55 15.68 10.35
C GLU A 13 7.45 14.77 9.53
N LYS A 14 8.04 13.76 10.15
CA LYS A 14 9.02 12.86 9.54
C LYS A 14 8.88 11.45 10.09
N ILE A 15 9.22 10.48 9.25
CA ILE A 15 9.32 9.06 9.63
C ILE A 15 10.78 8.64 9.48
N SER A 16 11.40 8.17 10.56
CA SER A 16 12.84 7.95 10.59
C SER A 16 13.29 6.61 11.18
N LYS A 17 12.42 5.89 11.88
CA LYS A 17 12.80 4.67 12.61
C LYS A 17 12.04 3.44 12.15
N SER A 18 10.76 3.36 12.50
CA SER A 18 9.99 2.13 12.32
C SER A 18 8.49 2.36 12.21
N ILE A 19 7.84 1.35 11.67
CA ILE A 19 6.39 1.17 11.69
C ILE A 19 6.14 -0.14 12.42
N GLU A 20 5.33 -0.10 13.47
CA GLU A 20 5.14 -1.24 14.37
C GLU A 20 3.66 -1.54 14.59
N TYR A 21 3.32 -2.81 14.48
CA TYR A 21 2.06 -3.38 14.96
C TYR A 21 2.37 -4.10 16.28
N LYS A 22 1.68 -3.72 17.36
CA LYS A 22 1.92 -4.25 18.71
C LYS A 22 0.68 -4.95 19.22
N ASN A 23 0.68 -6.28 19.23
CA ASN A 23 -0.42 -7.11 19.70
C ASN A 23 -1.79 -6.68 19.16
N VAL A 24 -1.86 -6.38 17.87
CA VAL A 24 -3.04 -5.82 17.21
C VAL A 24 -4.12 -6.88 17.07
N CYS A 25 -5.29 -6.59 17.63
CA CYS A 25 -6.54 -7.28 17.33
C CYS A 25 -7.49 -6.30 16.62
N PHE A 26 -8.26 -6.81 15.69
CA PHE A 26 -9.23 -6.00 14.95
C PHE A 26 -10.45 -6.81 14.53
N GLU A 27 -11.60 -6.18 14.60
CA GLU A 27 -12.89 -6.70 14.11
C GLU A 27 -13.70 -5.57 13.47
N TYR A 28 -14.31 -5.84 12.30
CA TYR A 28 -15.27 -4.90 11.68
C TYR A 28 -16.62 -4.96 12.36
N VAL A 29 -16.99 -6.15 12.82
CA VAL A 29 -18.24 -6.44 13.51
C VAL A 29 -17.89 -7.06 14.86
N PRO A 30 -18.43 -6.55 15.99
CA PRO A 30 -18.20 -7.12 17.30
C PRO A 30 -18.39 -8.63 17.34
N GLY A 31 -17.43 -9.34 17.92
CA GLY A 31 -17.42 -10.80 18.02
C GLY A 31 -16.99 -11.56 16.75
N LYS A 32 -16.57 -10.84 15.67
CA LYS A 32 -16.02 -11.44 14.46
C LYS A 32 -14.58 -10.98 14.23
N PRO A 33 -13.60 -11.59 14.90
CA PRO A 33 -12.21 -11.15 14.81
C PRO A 33 -11.64 -11.38 13.40
N VAL A 34 -11.00 -10.34 12.86
CA VAL A 34 -10.31 -10.39 11.57
C VAL A 34 -8.80 -10.44 11.74
N LEU A 35 -8.25 -9.73 12.74
CA LEU A 35 -6.85 -9.82 13.15
C LEU A 35 -6.77 -10.25 14.61
N LYS A 36 -5.82 -11.13 14.91
CA LYS A 36 -5.67 -11.77 16.23
C LYS A 36 -4.23 -11.66 16.68
N ASN A 37 -3.98 -10.76 17.64
CA ASN A 37 -2.69 -10.60 18.30
C ASN A 37 -1.51 -10.45 17.33
N VAL A 38 -1.66 -9.61 16.33
CA VAL A 38 -0.65 -9.40 15.28
C VAL A 38 0.45 -8.49 15.78
N SER A 39 1.70 -8.94 15.69
CA SER A 39 2.89 -8.15 16.01
C SER A 39 3.87 -8.18 14.84
N LEU A 40 4.27 -6.99 14.36
CA LEU A 40 5.17 -6.82 13.24
C LEU A 40 5.98 -5.54 13.43
N ASN A 41 7.28 -5.61 13.21
CA ASN A 41 8.15 -4.45 13.17
C ASN A 41 8.75 -4.29 11.78
N VAL A 42 8.60 -3.11 11.20
CA VAL A 42 9.10 -2.72 9.88
C VAL A 42 10.03 -1.53 10.05
N LYS A 43 11.28 -1.69 9.65
CA LYS A 43 12.23 -0.56 9.58
C LYS A 43 11.89 0.33 8.39
N VAL A 44 12.10 1.63 8.55
CA VAL A 44 11.95 2.58 7.45
C VAL A 44 12.80 2.16 6.25
N GLY A 45 12.23 2.24 5.06
CA GLY A 45 12.88 1.84 3.80
C GLY A 45 12.71 0.38 3.42
N GLN A 46 12.12 -0.46 4.27
CA GLN A 46 11.88 -1.87 3.93
C GLN A 46 10.64 -2.06 3.05
N THR A 47 10.72 -3.04 2.16
CA THR A 47 9.57 -3.58 1.41
C THR A 47 9.03 -4.81 2.11
N ILE A 48 7.76 -4.75 2.51
CA ILE A 48 7.03 -5.83 3.18
C ILE A 48 5.95 -6.34 2.26
N ALA A 49 5.92 -7.63 2.01
CA ALA A 49 4.86 -8.26 1.24
C ALA A 49 3.98 -9.14 2.13
N PHE A 50 2.67 -8.84 2.14
CA PHE A 50 1.67 -9.67 2.78
C PHE A 50 1.14 -10.69 1.80
N VAL A 51 1.24 -11.97 2.15
CA VAL A 51 0.77 -13.10 1.34
C VAL A 51 -0.15 -13.99 2.17
N GLY A 52 -0.92 -14.84 1.53
CA GLY A 52 -1.85 -15.77 2.18
C GLY A 52 -3.20 -15.80 1.48
N ASN A 53 -4.10 -16.61 2.02
CA ASN A 53 -5.42 -16.81 1.45
C ASN A 53 -6.27 -15.53 1.40
N SER A 54 -7.20 -15.47 0.45
CA SER A 54 -8.21 -14.41 0.41
C SER A 54 -8.99 -14.37 1.71
N GLY A 55 -9.29 -13.16 2.21
CA GLY A 55 -9.98 -13.00 3.50
C GLY A 55 -9.10 -13.25 4.75
N GLY A 56 -7.79 -13.54 4.59
CA GLY A 56 -6.89 -13.79 5.71
C GLY A 56 -6.52 -12.58 6.58
N GLY A 57 -6.92 -11.35 6.19
CA GLY A 57 -6.65 -10.13 6.96
C GLY A 57 -5.59 -9.21 6.35
N LYS A 58 -5.01 -9.54 5.19
CA LYS A 58 -3.94 -8.75 4.54
C LYS A 58 -4.35 -7.29 4.28
N THR A 59 -5.49 -7.07 3.64
CA THR A 59 -6.02 -5.72 3.37
C THR A 59 -6.33 -4.98 4.65
N THR A 60 -6.83 -5.67 5.67
CA THR A 60 -7.08 -5.08 6.99
C THR A 60 -5.78 -4.59 7.63
N MET A 61 -4.70 -5.37 7.56
CA MET A 61 -3.38 -4.97 8.06
C MET A 61 -2.96 -3.61 7.52
N VAL A 62 -3.00 -3.43 6.20
CA VAL A 62 -2.55 -2.18 5.57
C VAL A 62 -3.51 -1.02 5.79
N ASN A 63 -4.81 -1.28 5.95
CA ASN A 63 -5.82 -0.24 6.18
C ASN A 63 -5.78 0.36 7.59
N LEU A 64 -5.18 -0.32 8.55
CA LEU A 64 -4.99 0.21 9.91
C LEU A 64 -3.88 1.27 9.95
N LEU A 65 -2.91 1.23 9.05
CA LEU A 65 -1.79 2.17 9.03
C LEU A 65 -2.22 3.62 8.71
N PRO A 66 -3.02 3.90 7.65
CA PRO A 66 -3.57 5.24 7.41
C PRO A 66 -4.75 5.58 8.35
N ARG A 67 -5.02 4.73 9.33
CA ARG A 67 -6.11 4.87 10.28
C ARG A 67 -7.46 5.03 9.58
N PHE A 68 -7.77 4.14 8.63
CA PHE A 68 -9.13 4.02 8.11
C PHE A 68 -10.07 3.37 9.13
N TYR A 69 -9.48 2.60 10.04
CA TYR A 69 -10.11 1.99 11.20
C TYR A 69 -9.19 2.09 12.40
N ASP A 70 -9.74 2.17 13.59
CA ASP A 70 -8.98 2.04 14.85
C ASP A 70 -8.94 0.57 15.28
N VAL A 71 -7.82 0.14 15.85
CA VAL A 71 -7.67 -1.23 16.36
C VAL A 71 -8.64 -1.51 17.50
N THR A 72 -9.09 -2.75 17.63
CA THR A 72 -9.93 -3.19 18.76
C THR A 72 -9.09 -3.29 20.03
N SER A 73 -7.86 -3.79 19.92
CA SER A 73 -6.84 -3.77 20.99
C SER A 73 -5.45 -3.75 20.39
N GLY A 74 -4.45 -3.46 21.21
CA GLY A 74 -3.08 -3.22 20.75
C GLY A 74 -2.91 -1.84 20.14
N SER A 75 -1.87 -1.65 19.34
CA SER A 75 -1.55 -0.37 18.71
C SER A 75 -0.80 -0.54 17.39
N VAL A 76 -1.00 0.43 16.48
CA VAL A 76 -0.16 0.65 15.31
C VAL A 76 0.62 1.93 15.56
N CYS A 77 1.94 1.86 15.49
CA CYS A 77 2.82 2.98 15.83
C CYS A 77 3.73 3.35 14.65
N ILE A 78 4.02 4.63 14.51
CA ILE A 78 5.06 5.18 13.63
C ILE A 78 6.08 5.89 14.51
N ASP A 79 7.35 5.47 14.41
CA ASP A 79 8.44 5.97 15.27
C ASP A 79 8.11 5.94 16.76
N GLY A 80 7.37 4.92 17.21
CA GLY A 80 6.95 4.72 18.58
C GLY A 80 5.69 5.48 19.00
N VAL A 81 5.10 6.31 18.13
CA VAL A 81 3.86 7.06 18.39
C VAL A 81 2.67 6.31 17.81
N ASP A 82 1.66 6.04 18.61
CA ASP A 82 0.41 5.43 18.14
C ASP A 82 -0.27 6.32 17.10
N VAL A 83 -0.70 5.75 15.99
CA VAL A 83 -1.37 6.49 14.91
C VAL A 83 -2.65 7.18 15.38
N ARG A 84 -3.25 6.74 16.49
CA ARG A 84 -4.41 7.39 17.13
C ARG A 84 -4.07 8.73 17.81
N ASP A 85 -2.78 8.96 18.08
CA ASP A 85 -2.27 10.20 18.70
C ASP A 85 -1.66 11.16 17.67
N LEU A 86 -1.71 10.79 16.39
CA LEU A 86 -1.28 11.62 15.26
C LEU A 86 -2.46 12.35 14.61
N GLU A 87 -2.21 13.55 14.08
CA GLU A 87 -3.17 14.25 13.24
C GLU A 87 -3.40 13.47 11.95
N LEU A 88 -4.68 13.23 11.60
CA LEU A 88 -5.04 12.39 10.47
C LEU A 88 -4.50 12.91 9.13
N ASP A 89 -4.59 14.21 8.90
CA ASP A 89 -4.14 14.80 7.65
C ASP A 89 -2.63 14.64 7.51
N SER A 90 -1.84 14.96 8.54
CA SER A 90 -0.39 14.79 8.52
C SER A 90 0.04 13.32 8.41
N LEU A 91 -0.69 12.39 9.02
CA LEU A 91 -0.47 10.95 8.88
C LEU A 91 -0.71 10.49 7.44
N ARG A 92 -1.87 10.84 6.86
CA ARG A 92 -2.27 10.43 5.52
C ARG A 92 -1.44 11.09 4.43
N ASP A 93 -0.91 12.28 4.67
CA ASP A 93 0.04 12.92 3.75
C ASP A 93 1.35 12.13 3.61
N LYS A 94 1.73 11.36 4.62
CA LYS A 94 2.92 10.50 4.59
C LYS A 94 2.67 9.13 3.96
N ILE A 95 1.45 8.83 3.52
CA ILE A 95 1.06 7.53 2.98
C ILE A 95 0.43 7.72 1.60
N ALA A 96 0.96 7.05 0.59
CA ALA A 96 0.35 6.91 -0.72
C ALA A 96 -0.24 5.49 -0.86
N ILE A 97 -1.41 5.37 -1.47
CA ILE A 97 -2.12 4.09 -1.59
C ILE A 97 -2.55 3.88 -3.03
N VAL A 98 -2.25 2.70 -3.57
CA VAL A 98 -2.80 2.21 -4.84
C VAL A 98 -3.69 1.01 -4.52
N PHE A 99 -4.99 1.18 -4.72
CA PHE A 99 -5.98 0.14 -4.49
C PHE A 99 -6.05 -0.85 -5.66
N GLN A 100 -6.61 -2.03 -5.42
CA GLN A 100 -6.91 -3.02 -6.46
C GLN A 100 -7.91 -2.46 -7.48
N ASP A 101 -8.99 -1.86 -7.00
CA ASP A 101 -9.97 -1.14 -7.82
C ASP A 101 -9.56 0.35 -7.89
N ASN A 102 -8.89 0.71 -8.98
CA ASN A 102 -8.40 2.06 -9.16
C ASN A 102 -9.50 2.98 -9.65
N PHE A 103 -9.97 3.86 -8.77
CA PHE A 103 -10.92 4.89 -9.11
C PHE A 103 -10.24 6.07 -9.81
N LEU A 104 -10.73 6.40 -11.00
CA LEU A 104 -10.34 7.61 -11.73
C LEU A 104 -11.55 8.54 -11.85
N PHE A 105 -11.29 9.83 -11.72
CA PHE A 105 -12.31 10.86 -11.90
C PHE A 105 -12.47 11.21 -13.39
N ALA A 106 -13.64 11.71 -13.76
CA ALA A 106 -13.83 12.31 -15.07
C ALA A 106 -12.85 13.48 -15.27
N GLY A 107 -12.37 13.65 -16.51
CA GLY A 107 -11.37 14.66 -16.86
C GLY A 107 -10.19 14.06 -17.60
N THR A 108 -9.04 14.69 -17.53
CA THR A 108 -7.84 14.29 -18.26
C THR A 108 -6.95 13.34 -17.43
N ILE A 109 -5.99 12.70 -18.11
CA ILE A 109 -4.93 11.91 -17.45
C ILE A 109 -4.14 12.82 -16.49
N ARG A 110 -3.77 14.00 -16.93
CA ARG A 110 -3.04 15.02 -16.13
C ARG A 110 -3.77 15.33 -14.82
N GLU A 111 -5.05 15.68 -14.90
CA GLU A 111 -5.86 16.01 -13.73
C GLU A 111 -5.93 14.84 -12.73
N ASN A 112 -6.06 13.62 -13.22
CA ASN A 112 -6.06 12.43 -12.39
C ASN A 112 -4.71 12.18 -11.70
N ILE A 113 -3.59 12.43 -12.34
CA ILE A 113 -2.26 12.33 -11.72
C ILE A 113 -2.07 13.43 -10.67
N LEU A 114 -2.46 14.66 -10.99
CA LEU A 114 -2.31 15.83 -10.12
C LEU A 114 -3.14 15.76 -8.83
N LEU A 115 -4.13 14.87 -8.74
CA LEU A 115 -4.81 14.59 -7.46
C LEU A 115 -3.85 14.11 -6.36
N GLY A 116 -2.68 13.58 -6.72
CA GLY A 116 -1.64 13.22 -5.77
C GLY A 116 -0.84 14.42 -5.25
N LYS A 117 -0.70 15.45 -6.08
CA LYS A 117 0.00 16.72 -5.77
C LYS A 117 -0.42 17.78 -6.78
N GLU A 118 -1.30 18.69 -6.37
CA GLU A 118 -1.91 19.70 -7.26
C GLU A 118 -0.89 20.69 -7.84
N ASP A 119 0.12 21.06 -7.07
CA ASP A 119 1.19 22.01 -7.42
C ASP A 119 2.45 21.33 -7.98
N ALA A 120 2.33 20.11 -8.53
CA ALA A 120 3.46 19.39 -9.08
C ALA A 120 4.06 20.12 -10.31
N THR A 121 5.39 20.14 -10.35
CA THR A 121 6.11 20.70 -11.52
C THR A 121 6.04 19.75 -12.72
N PRO A 122 6.26 20.25 -13.95
CA PRO A 122 6.34 19.40 -15.14
C PRO A 122 7.34 18.24 -14.98
N GLU A 123 8.48 18.48 -14.35
CA GLU A 123 9.51 17.47 -14.10
C GLU A 123 9.05 16.40 -13.09
N GLU A 124 8.23 16.78 -12.13
CA GLU A 124 7.63 15.83 -11.19
C GLU A 124 6.58 14.95 -11.87
N ILE A 125 5.78 15.54 -12.78
CA ILE A 125 4.82 14.80 -13.60
C ILE A 125 5.55 13.79 -14.50
N ASP A 126 6.60 14.23 -15.20
CA ASP A 126 7.38 13.37 -16.08
C ASP A 126 8.01 12.19 -15.32
N ARG A 127 8.56 12.44 -14.13
CA ARG A 127 9.10 11.36 -13.27
C ARG A 127 8.01 10.39 -12.84
N ALA A 128 6.83 10.87 -12.46
CA ALA A 128 5.72 10.00 -12.06
C ALA A 128 5.21 9.15 -13.23
N VAL A 129 5.08 9.74 -14.41
CA VAL A 129 4.71 9.06 -15.66
C VAL A 129 5.72 7.95 -15.99
N LYS A 130 7.01 8.25 -15.92
CA LYS A 130 8.09 7.30 -16.17
C LYS A 130 8.09 6.16 -15.15
N SER A 131 8.00 6.49 -13.86
CA SER A 131 7.96 5.48 -12.79
C SER A 131 6.75 4.56 -12.88
N ALA A 132 5.65 5.03 -13.45
CA ALA A 132 4.45 4.24 -13.69
C ALA A 132 4.43 3.52 -15.06
N CYS A 133 5.51 3.61 -15.85
CA CYS A 133 5.60 3.03 -17.21
C CYS A 133 4.46 3.50 -18.12
N LEU A 134 4.12 4.79 -18.09
CA LEU A 134 3.07 5.40 -18.91
C LEU A 134 3.59 6.13 -20.14
N GLU A 135 4.92 6.29 -20.31
CA GLU A 135 5.52 7.11 -21.34
C GLU A 135 5.05 6.75 -22.75
N GLU A 136 5.15 5.47 -23.14
CA GLU A 136 4.75 4.99 -24.45
C GLU A 136 3.24 5.17 -24.69
N PHE A 137 2.44 4.88 -23.68
CA PHE A 137 0.99 5.06 -23.76
C PHE A 137 0.63 6.53 -24.00
N ILE A 138 1.18 7.45 -23.21
CA ILE A 138 0.91 8.89 -23.35
C ILE A 138 1.41 9.41 -24.67
N ALA A 139 2.58 8.97 -25.14
CA ALA A 139 3.13 9.34 -26.46
C ALA A 139 2.26 8.85 -27.62
N SER A 140 1.48 7.80 -27.45
CA SER A 140 0.56 7.27 -28.47
C SER A 140 -0.74 8.06 -28.61
N LEU A 141 -1.03 8.98 -27.68
CA LEU A 141 -2.25 9.77 -27.63
C LEU A 141 -2.08 11.13 -28.29
N ASP A 142 -3.03 11.55 -29.13
CA ASP A 142 -2.97 12.84 -29.87
C ASP A 142 -2.84 14.05 -28.93
N LYS A 143 -3.46 13.99 -27.74
CA LYS A 143 -3.43 15.05 -26.72
C LYS A 143 -2.51 14.73 -25.55
N GLY A 144 -1.77 13.62 -25.60
CA GLY A 144 -0.87 13.20 -24.52
C GLY A 144 -1.56 13.16 -23.17
N LEU A 145 -0.99 13.82 -22.17
CA LEU A 145 -1.54 13.94 -20.82
C LEU A 145 -2.91 14.65 -20.74
N ASP A 146 -3.24 15.49 -21.72
CA ASP A 146 -4.49 16.24 -21.75
C ASP A 146 -5.62 15.48 -22.45
N THR A 147 -5.44 14.17 -22.64
CA THR A 147 -6.46 13.27 -23.16
C THR A 147 -7.54 13.03 -22.12
N GLU A 148 -8.79 13.24 -22.51
CA GLU A 148 -9.99 12.94 -21.72
C GLU A 148 -10.18 11.43 -21.57
N ILE A 149 -10.46 10.96 -20.35
CA ILE A 149 -10.59 9.52 -20.05
C ILE A 149 -12.03 9.08 -19.80
N GLY A 150 -12.99 10.01 -19.79
CA GLY A 150 -14.39 9.74 -19.51
C GLY A 150 -14.68 9.42 -18.03
N GLU A 151 -15.95 9.20 -17.72
CA GLU A 151 -16.35 8.83 -16.35
C GLU A 151 -15.68 7.53 -15.93
N ARG A 152 -15.03 7.54 -14.75
CA ARG A 152 -14.30 6.39 -14.18
C ARG A 152 -13.25 5.78 -15.13
N GLY A 153 -12.73 6.57 -16.09
CA GLY A 153 -11.76 6.11 -17.06
C GLY A 153 -12.30 5.02 -18.01
N VAL A 154 -13.58 5.10 -18.39
CA VAL A 154 -14.26 4.09 -19.24
C VAL A 154 -13.52 3.84 -20.56
N LEU A 155 -12.78 4.82 -21.06
CA LEU A 155 -12.00 4.74 -22.31
C LEU A 155 -10.63 4.04 -22.13
N LEU A 156 -10.27 3.61 -20.91
CA LEU A 156 -8.99 3.02 -20.59
C LEU A 156 -9.11 1.53 -20.28
N SER A 157 -8.05 0.78 -20.61
CA SER A 157 -7.89 -0.59 -20.11
C SER A 157 -7.64 -0.63 -18.61
N GLY A 158 -7.87 -1.78 -17.97
CA GLY A 158 -7.57 -1.96 -16.56
C GLY A 158 -6.12 -1.67 -16.19
N GLY A 159 -5.17 -2.10 -17.05
CA GLY A 159 -3.75 -1.84 -16.85
C GLY A 159 -3.39 -0.35 -16.96
N GLN A 160 -4.02 0.39 -17.89
CA GLN A 160 -3.83 1.83 -18.02
C GLN A 160 -4.38 2.58 -16.80
N LYS A 161 -5.55 2.21 -16.30
CA LYS A 161 -6.13 2.76 -15.07
C LYS A 161 -5.19 2.55 -13.87
N GLN A 162 -4.66 1.35 -13.72
CA GLN A 162 -3.74 1.01 -12.64
C GLN A 162 -2.46 1.85 -12.72
N ARG A 163 -1.85 2.00 -13.90
CA ARG A 163 -0.65 2.81 -14.07
C ARG A 163 -0.88 4.30 -13.78
N ILE A 164 -2.05 4.85 -14.12
CA ILE A 164 -2.41 6.24 -13.77
C ILE A 164 -2.54 6.37 -12.25
N ALA A 165 -3.16 5.41 -11.56
CA ALA A 165 -3.24 5.39 -10.11
C ALA A 165 -1.85 5.25 -9.45
N ILE A 166 -0.94 4.48 -10.03
CA ILE A 166 0.45 4.38 -9.61
C ILE A 166 1.16 5.73 -9.79
N ALA A 167 1.01 6.41 -10.94
CA ALA A 167 1.58 7.73 -11.17
C ALA A 167 1.06 8.76 -10.15
N ARG A 168 -0.23 8.72 -9.82
CA ARG A 168 -0.84 9.53 -8.75
C ARG A 168 -0.16 9.28 -7.39
N ALA A 169 0.11 8.05 -7.05
CA ALA A 169 0.80 7.69 -5.81
C ALA A 169 2.27 8.15 -5.82
N PHE A 170 2.95 8.02 -6.95
CA PHE A 170 4.35 8.44 -7.09
C PHE A 170 4.54 9.96 -7.02
N ILE A 171 3.66 10.72 -7.64
CA ILE A 171 3.76 12.19 -7.63
C ILE A 171 3.58 12.76 -6.22
N LYS A 172 2.79 12.09 -5.38
CA LYS A 172 2.65 12.42 -3.95
C LYS A 172 3.98 12.34 -3.21
N ASN A 173 4.89 11.50 -3.66
CA ASN A 173 6.22 11.28 -3.09
C ASN A 173 6.22 10.95 -1.60
N ALA A 174 5.19 10.28 -1.11
CA ALA A 174 5.05 9.88 0.29
C ALA A 174 6.14 8.88 0.71
N PRO A 175 6.62 8.93 1.97
CA PRO A 175 7.64 8.01 2.48
C PRO A 175 7.11 6.58 2.69
N ILE A 176 5.81 6.40 2.85
CA ILE A 176 5.14 5.10 2.93
C ILE A 176 4.27 4.91 1.69
N VAL A 177 4.37 3.75 1.05
CA VAL A 177 3.55 3.38 -0.10
C VAL A 177 2.88 2.04 0.17
N ILE A 178 1.56 2.00 0.00
CA ILE A 178 0.75 0.79 0.10
C ILE A 178 0.30 0.43 -1.31
N LEU A 179 0.61 -0.79 -1.75
CA LEU A 179 0.30 -1.28 -3.08
C LEU A 179 -0.55 -2.55 -2.97
N ASP A 180 -1.75 -2.53 -3.54
CA ASP A 180 -2.53 -3.73 -3.77
C ASP A 180 -2.25 -4.21 -5.20
N GLU A 181 -1.47 -5.29 -5.31
CA GLU A 181 -1.01 -5.85 -6.59
C GLU A 181 -0.15 -4.89 -7.44
N ALA A 182 1.04 -4.53 -7.00
CA ALA A 182 1.96 -3.75 -7.82
C ALA A 182 3.34 -4.39 -8.01
N THR A 183 4.01 -3.98 -9.10
CA THR A 183 5.15 -4.69 -9.68
C THR A 183 6.46 -3.93 -9.70
N SER A 184 6.55 -2.74 -9.09
CA SER A 184 7.76 -1.92 -9.17
C SER A 184 8.44 -1.74 -7.82
N ALA A 185 9.76 -1.92 -7.78
CA ALA A 185 10.59 -1.52 -6.66
C ALA A 185 10.57 0.01 -6.51
N LEU A 186 10.45 0.48 -5.28
CA LEU A 186 10.46 1.90 -4.92
C LEU A 186 11.65 2.16 -4.01
N ASP A 187 12.69 2.76 -4.55
CA ASP A 187 13.89 3.09 -3.79
C ASP A 187 13.60 4.09 -2.67
N ASN A 188 14.20 3.85 -1.51
CA ASN A 188 14.14 4.72 -0.33
C ASN A 188 12.74 4.93 0.28
N LYS A 189 11.77 4.06 0.02
CA LYS A 189 10.43 4.12 0.62
C LYS A 189 10.13 2.88 1.43
N SER A 190 9.28 3.04 2.45
CA SER A 190 8.69 1.89 3.13
C SER A 190 7.50 1.42 2.29
N VAL A 191 7.56 0.21 1.77
CA VAL A 191 6.56 -0.32 0.84
C VAL A 191 5.83 -1.49 1.48
N PHE A 192 4.50 -1.42 1.50
CA PHE A 192 3.62 -2.49 1.93
C PHE A 192 2.85 -3.02 0.73
N ILE A 193 3.08 -4.25 0.37
CA ILE A 193 2.49 -4.90 -0.80
C ILE A 193 1.50 -5.95 -0.33
N ILE A 194 0.25 -5.88 -0.82
CA ILE A 194 -0.68 -7.00 -0.76
C ILE A 194 -0.50 -7.79 -2.04
N ALA A 195 0.01 -9.02 -1.91
CA ALA A 195 0.35 -9.81 -3.07
C ALA A 195 -0.66 -10.93 -3.29
N HIS A 196 -1.21 -10.96 -4.49
CA HIS A 196 -2.01 -12.06 -5.00
C HIS A 196 -1.16 -13.02 -5.85
N ARG A 197 -0.07 -12.52 -6.46
CA ARG A 197 0.90 -13.31 -7.22
C ARG A 197 2.23 -13.37 -6.49
N LEU A 198 2.63 -14.56 -6.07
CA LEU A 198 3.85 -14.74 -5.28
C LEU A 198 5.14 -14.47 -6.08
N SER A 199 5.08 -14.50 -7.41
CA SER A 199 6.21 -14.10 -8.27
C SER A 199 6.63 -12.63 -8.07
N THR A 200 5.71 -11.77 -7.67
CA THR A 200 5.96 -10.33 -7.48
C THR A 200 6.64 -9.98 -6.16
N VAL A 201 6.65 -10.91 -5.19
CA VAL A 201 7.16 -10.63 -3.83
C VAL A 201 8.55 -11.16 -3.55
N ARG A 202 9.17 -11.82 -4.54
CA ARG A 202 10.48 -12.46 -4.37
C ARG A 202 11.56 -11.49 -3.87
N ASN A 203 11.49 -10.24 -4.29
CA ASN A 203 12.46 -9.21 -3.94
C ASN A 203 12.07 -8.37 -2.72
N ALA A 204 10.98 -8.71 -2.02
CA ALA A 204 10.62 -8.04 -0.78
C ALA A 204 11.66 -8.34 0.32
N ASP A 205 11.98 -7.34 1.13
CA ASP A 205 12.88 -7.52 2.28
C ASP A 205 12.32 -8.50 3.29
N LYS A 206 10.99 -8.50 3.42
CA LYS A 206 10.28 -9.39 4.32
C LYS A 206 8.94 -9.80 3.71
N ILE A 207 8.71 -11.09 3.69
CA ILE A 207 7.41 -11.69 3.35
C ILE A 207 6.72 -12.08 4.65
N VAL A 208 5.49 -11.68 4.80
CA VAL A 208 4.65 -11.95 5.98
C VAL A 208 3.46 -12.78 5.53
N VAL A 209 3.38 -14.02 5.99
CA VAL A 209 2.26 -14.91 5.70
C VAL A 209 1.16 -14.67 6.73
N VAL A 210 0.01 -14.21 6.23
CA VAL A 210 -1.20 -13.95 7.03
C VAL A 210 -2.22 -15.04 6.77
N ASN A 211 -2.61 -15.76 7.81
CA ASN A 211 -3.59 -16.84 7.71
C ASN A 211 -4.61 -16.71 8.84
N TYR A 212 -5.89 -16.65 8.50
CA TYR A 212 -7.00 -16.51 9.47
C TYR A 212 -6.79 -15.42 10.52
N GLY A 213 -6.20 -14.29 10.11
CA GLY A 213 -5.98 -13.12 10.97
C GLY A 213 -4.72 -13.18 11.83
N GLU A 214 -3.87 -14.18 11.65
CA GLU A 214 -2.63 -14.38 12.39
C GLU A 214 -1.41 -14.29 11.47
N LEU A 215 -0.28 -13.79 11.97
CA LEU A 215 1.00 -13.89 11.28
C LEU A 215 1.60 -15.28 11.58
N VAL A 216 1.59 -16.17 10.58
CA VAL A 216 2.03 -17.56 10.75
C VAL A 216 3.50 -17.78 10.37
N GLU A 217 4.01 -16.96 9.44
CA GLU A 217 5.40 -17.03 8.99
C GLU A 217 5.90 -15.64 8.56
N MET A 218 7.22 -15.45 8.69
CA MET A 218 7.86 -14.21 8.29
C MET A 218 9.34 -14.48 7.95
N GLY A 219 9.82 -13.88 6.86
CA GLY A 219 11.20 -14.00 6.42
C GLY A 219 11.39 -13.52 4.99
N SER A 220 12.60 -13.59 4.46
CA SER A 220 12.88 -13.38 3.04
C SER A 220 12.38 -14.57 2.20
N HIS A 221 12.30 -14.38 0.88
CA HIS A 221 11.96 -15.46 -0.04
C HIS A 221 12.85 -16.69 0.17
N ASP A 222 14.16 -16.50 0.20
CA ASP A 222 15.12 -17.59 0.31
C ASP A 222 15.02 -18.31 1.66
N GLU A 223 14.88 -17.58 2.77
CA GLU A 223 14.68 -18.16 4.10
C GLU A 223 13.41 -19.03 4.16
N LEU A 224 12.30 -18.52 3.64
CA LEU A 224 11.03 -19.24 3.66
C LEU A 224 11.02 -20.45 2.72
N MET A 225 11.70 -20.37 1.59
CA MET A 225 11.83 -21.49 0.64
C MET A 225 12.70 -22.63 1.16
N GLN A 226 13.63 -22.35 2.08
CA GLN A 226 14.49 -23.38 2.69
C GLN A 226 13.80 -24.16 3.82
N LYS A 227 12.76 -23.62 4.46
CA LYS A 227 12.00 -24.31 5.50
C LYS A 227 11.19 -25.47 4.92
N GLU A 228 11.29 -26.65 5.51
CA GLU A 228 10.58 -27.84 5.02
C GLU A 228 9.06 -27.69 5.13
N ASP A 229 8.55 -27.22 6.26
CA ASP A 229 7.12 -27.06 6.55
C ASP A 229 6.60 -25.63 6.33
N SER A 230 7.22 -24.85 5.42
CA SER A 230 6.83 -23.48 5.15
C SER A 230 5.48 -23.41 4.42
N VAL A 231 4.57 -22.64 5.00
CA VAL A 231 3.29 -22.28 4.37
C VAL A 231 3.53 -21.47 3.10
N TYR A 232 4.48 -20.52 3.14
CA TYR A 232 4.88 -19.74 1.98
C TYR A 232 5.38 -20.63 0.83
N ARG A 233 6.30 -21.57 1.12
CA ARG A 233 6.81 -22.51 0.11
C ARG A 233 5.71 -23.34 -0.52
N SER A 234 4.74 -23.79 0.26
CA SER A 234 3.58 -24.53 -0.23
C SER A 234 2.71 -23.67 -1.17
N LEU A 235 2.38 -22.44 -0.76
CA LEU A 235 1.64 -21.48 -1.58
C LEU A 235 2.38 -21.14 -2.88
N TYR A 236 3.69 -20.90 -2.79
CA TYR A 236 4.52 -20.56 -3.95
C TYR A 236 4.53 -21.68 -5.00
N ARG A 237 4.70 -22.92 -4.58
CA ARG A 237 4.68 -24.09 -5.45
C ARG A 237 3.30 -24.34 -6.09
N THR A 238 2.23 -24.02 -5.40
CA THR A 238 0.86 -24.19 -5.92
C THR A 238 0.54 -23.17 -7.00
N GLN A 239 1.07 -21.95 -6.90
CA GLN A 239 0.85 -20.92 -7.93
C GLN A 239 1.71 -21.07 -9.18
N LEU A 240 2.79 -21.86 -9.14
CA LEU A 240 3.64 -22.14 -10.30
C LEU A 240 3.13 -23.30 -11.17
N LYS A 241 2.08 -24.00 -10.73
CA LYS A 241 1.37 -25.04 -11.49
C LYS A 241 0.21 -24.46 -12.25
#